data_b53c48e3b276855d05e318cf9556cc11
#
_entry.id   b53c48e3b276855d05e318cf9556cc11
#
_cell.length_a   1.000
_cell.length_b   1.000
_cell.length_c   1.000
_cell.angle_alpha   90.00
_cell.angle_beta   90.00
_cell.angle_gamma   90.00
#
_symmetry.space_group_name_H-M   'P 1'
#
loop_
_entity.id
_entity.type
_entity.pdbx_description
1 polymer ?
#
loop_
_entity_poly.entity_id
_entity_poly.type
_entity_poly.pdbx_seq_one_letter_code
_entity_poly.pdbx_strand_id
1 'polypeptide(L)'
;TDHQQLTTNNQQLTTNKQQTMKFGILVFPGSNCDRDVAYVTRDLLGQATRMIWHQETDISDIDVVIVPGGFSYGDYLRCGAIARFSPVMQQVIDHALKGKFVIGICNGFQVLTESGLLPGALARNQDLHFICDRSSLKVERNNLPWTHGYTEGEVITLPIAHGEGRFYSDESTLAEIEANGQVLFRYQENPNGSLNDIAGICNLQGN
;
A
#
# COMPACT_ATOMS: atom_id res chain seq x y z
N THR A 1 -2.58 10.63 70.44
CA THR A 1 -1.56 9.97 69.60
C THR A 1 -2.29 9.31 68.44
N ASP A 2 -2.44 10.07 67.29
CA ASP A 2 -3.12 9.64 66.09
C ASP A 2 -2.14 8.89 65.20
N HIS A 3 -2.49 7.67 64.92
CA HIS A 3 -1.86 6.91 63.80
C HIS A 3 -2.66 7.12 62.51
N GLN A 4 -2.17 7.99 61.63
CA GLN A 4 -2.65 8.08 60.28
C GLN A 4 -2.12 6.88 59.47
N GLN A 5 -3.03 6.01 59.02
CA GLN A 5 -2.76 4.97 58.02
C GLN A 5 -2.65 5.61 56.66
N LEU A 6 -1.46 5.50 56.04
CA LEU A 6 -1.21 5.81 54.62
C LEU A 6 -1.77 4.68 53.78
N THR A 7 -2.91 4.91 53.16
CA THR A 7 -3.42 4.05 52.11
C THR A 7 -2.66 4.33 50.77
N THR A 8 -1.78 3.42 50.42
CA THR A 8 -1.12 3.41 49.10
C THR A 8 -2.13 3.02 48.05
N ASN A 9 -2.49 4.01 47.23
CA ASN A 9 -3.30 3.79 46.04
C ASN A 9 -2.42 3.11 44.95
N ASN A 10 -2.53 1.81 44.84
CA ASN A 10 -2.00 1.05 43.71
C ASN A 10 -2.85 1.34 42.50
N GLN A 11 -2.51 2.37 41.73
CA GLN A 11 -3.00 2.53 40.36
C GLN A 11 -2.37 1.43 39.51
N GLN A 12 -3.17 0.41 39.22
CA GLN A 12 -2.84 -0.56 38.18
C GLN A 12 -2.74 0.20 36.87
N LEU A 13 -1.51 0.40 36.42
CA LEU A 13 -1.22 0.74 35.02
C LEU A 13 -1.71 -0.42 34.16
N THR A 14 -2.92 -0.29 33.62
CA THR A 14 -3.37 -1.12 32.51
C THR A 14 -2.47 -0.80 31.32
N THR A 15 -1.44 -1.60 31.13
CA THR A 15 -0.68 -1.62 29.88
C THR A 15 -1.65 -2.02 28.77
N ASN A 16 -2.12 -1.05 28.00
CA ASN A 16 -2.72 -1.31 26.70
C ASN A 16 -1.70 -2.14 25.92
N LYS A 17 -1.91 -3.45 25.84
CA LYS A 17 -1.19 -4.30 24.90
C LYS A 17 -1.55 -3.78 23.50
N GLN A 18 -0.71 -2.93 22.95
CA GLN A 18 -0.80 -2.53 21.56
C GLN A 18 -0.79 -3.82 20.75
N GLN A 19 -1.89 -4.11 20.07
CA GLN A 19 -2.03 -5.33 19.29
C GLN A 19 -0.96 -5.26 18.19
N THR A 20 0.03 -6.12 18.26
CA THR A 20 1.09 -6.19 17.26
C THR A 20 0.53 -6.82 16.01
N MET A 21 0.55 -6.09 14.89
CA MET A 21 0.20 -6.60 13.57
C MET A 21 1.40 -7.32 12.96
N LYS A 22 1.13 -8.37 12.20
CA LYS A 22 2.17 -9.08 11.45
C LYS A 22 2.14 -8.69 9.99
N PHE A 23 3.21 -8.04 9.56
CA PHE A 23 3.41 -7.61 8.18
C PHE A 23 4.11 -8.67 7.35
N GLY A 24 3.55 -8.98 6.19
CA GLY A 24 4.15 -9.83 5.17
C GLY A 24 4.59 -8.99 3.98
N ILE A 25 5.89 -9.00 3.69
CA ILE A 25 6.45 -8.23 2.60
C ILE A 25 6.81 -9.17 1.46
N LEU A 26 6.16 -9.00 0.30
CA LEU A 26 6.41 -9.86 -0.84
C LEU A 26 7.78 -9.56 -1.46
N VAL A 27 8.48 -10.62 -1.83
CA VAL A 27 9.77 -10.55 -2.50
C VAL A 27 9.68 -11.29 -3.82
N PHE A 28 9.76 -10.54 -4.91
CA PHE A 28 9.85 -11.08 -6.26
C PHE A 28 11.30 -10.99 -6.77
N PRO A 29 11.71 -11.81 -7.74
CA PRO A 29 12.94 -11.54 -8.47
C PRO A 29 12.92 -10.12 -9.03
N GLY A 30 13.91 -9.29 -8.68
CA GLY A 30 13.96 -7.88 -9.09
C GLY A 30 13.20 -6.89 -8.18
N SER A 31 12.59 -7.32 -7.08
CA SER A 31 12.13 -6.40 -6.03
C SER A 31 13.29 -5.57 -5.50
N ASN A 32 13.05 -4.30 -5.23
CA ASN A 32 14.08 -3.34 -4.83
C ASN A 32 13.82 -2.75 -3.44
N CYS A 33 12.56 -2.38 -3.16
CA CYS A 33 12.16 -1.65 -1.95
C CYS A 33 11.64 -2.58 -0.85
N ASP A 34 11.77 -3.89 -0.99
CA ASP A 34 11.33 -4.88 -0.02
C ASP A 34 12.06 -4.72 1.33
N ARG A 35 13.38 -4.45 1.29
CA ARG A 35 14.18 -4.21 2.50
C ARG A 35 13.87 -2.88 3.17
N ASP A 36 13.57 -1.84 2.39
CA ASP A 36 13.16 -0.54 2.93
C ASP A 36 11.83 -0.67 3.69
N VAL A 37 10.87 -1.38 3.10
CA VAL A 37 9.58 -1.68 3.75
C VAL A 37 9.79 -2.51 5.02
N ALA A 38 10.67 -3.53 4.98
CA ALA A 38 10.99 -4.34 6.16
C ALA A 38 11.62 -3.49 7.27
N TYR A 39 12.52 -2.58 6.93
CA TYR A 39 13.13 -1.65 7.88
C TYR A 39 12.06 -0.76 8.53
N VAL A 40 11.15 -0.19 7.75
CA VAL A 40 10.07 0.65 8.29
C VAL A 40 9.16 -0.15 9.22
N THR A 41 8.68 -1.31 8.79
CA THR A 41 7.71 -2.08 9.56
C THR A 41 8.32 -2.70 10.82
N ARG A 42 9.51 -3.25 10.74
CA ARG A 42 10.19 -3.94 11.84
C ARG A 42 10.94 -2.97 12.76
N ASP A 43 11.82 -2.15 12.17
CA ASP A 43 12.82 -1.41 12.96
C ASP A 43 12.28 -0.04 13.41
N LEU A 44 11.44 0.63 12.60
CA LEU A 44 10.86 1.93 12.97
C LEU A 44 9.52 1.77 13.69
N LEU A 45 8.63 0.89 13.21
CA LEU A 45 7.30 0.72 13.76
C LEU A 45 7.22 -0.40 14.82
N GLY A 46 8.28 -1.19 15.02
CA GLY A 46 8.36 -2.26 16.00
C GLY A 46 7.36 -3.39 15.78
N GLN A 47 6.89 -3.59 14.55
CA GLN A 47 5.91 -4.61 14.21
C GLN A 47 6.56 -5.93 13.79
N ALA A 48 5.85 -7.05 14.00
CA ALA A 48 6.28 -8.33 13.48
C ALA A 48 6.33 -8.27 11.95
N THR A 49 7.45 -8.64 11.36
CA THR A 49 7.67 -8.54 9.91
C THR A 49 8.27 -9.82 9.35
N ARG A 50 7.67 -10.34 8.28
CA ARG A 50 8.15 -11.52 7.55
C ARG A 50 8.34 -11.17 6.07
N MET A 51 9.54 -11.49 5.55
CA MET A 51 9.79 -11.47 4.11
C MET A 51 9.19 -12.74 3.51
N ILE A 52 8.39 -12.59 2.45
CA ILE A 52 7.65 -13.69 1.80
C ILE A 52 8.15 -13.83 0.38
N TRP A 53 8.83 -14.93 0.10
CA TRP A 53 9.30 -15.22 -1.25
C TRP A 53 8.13 -15.55 -2.19
N HIS A 54 8.18 -15.09 -3.42
CA HIS A 54 7.08 -15.19 -4.40
C HIS A 54 6.56 -16.62 -4.66
N GLN A 55 7.32 -17.65 -4.29
CA GLN A 55 6.91 -19.06 -4.41
C GLN A 55 6.21 -19.61 -3.19
N GLU A 56 6.17 -18.87 -2.07
CA GLU A 56 5.47 -19.31 -0.88
C GLU A 56 3.95 -19.33 -1.11
N THR A 57 3.29 -20.30 -0.49
CA THR A 57 1.84 -20.52 -0.62
C THR A 57 1.10 -20.47 0.71
N ASP A 58 1.78 -20.13 1.80
CA ASP A 58 1.16 -19.96 3.12
C ASP A 58 1.50 -18.57 3.71
N ILE A 59 0.49 -17.73 3.78
CA ILE A 59 0.51 -16.41 4.42
C ILE A 59 -0.60 -16.29 5.48
N SER A 60 -1.09 -17.40 5.99
CA SER A 60 -2.23 -17.45 6.93
C SER A 60 -1.98 -16.66 8.21
N ASP A 61 -0.72 -16.57 8.64
CA ASP A 61 -0.24 -15.87 9.82
C ASP A 61 -0.04 -14.34 9.62
N ILE A 62 -0.32 -13.81 8.43
CA ILE A 62 -0.12 -12.39 8.09
C ILE A 62 -1.42 -11.61 8.28
N ASP A 63 -1.30 -10.40 8.83
CA ASP A 63 -2.41 -9.45 9.00
C ASP A 63 -2.43 -8.43 7.86
N VAL A 64 -1.25 -7.93 7.46
CA VAL A 64 -1.09 -6.92 6.40
C VAL A 64 -0.07 -7.42 5.39
N VAL A 65 -0.46 -7.51 4.12
CA VAL A 65 0.46 -7.80 3.02
C VAL A 65 0.92 -6.50 2.37
N ILE A 66 2.24 -6.36 2.15
CA ILE A 66 2.81 -5.25 1.40
C ILE A 66 3.46 -5.80 0.12
N VAL A 67 3.01 -5.28 -1.02
CA VAL A 67 3.63 -5.51 -2.32
C VAL A 67 4.54 -4.31 -2.60
N PRO A 68 5.87 -4.46 -2.47
CA PRO A 68 6.79 -3.33 -2.50
C PRO A 68 7.05 -2.81 -3.91
N GLY A 69 7.74 -1.67 -3.97
CA GLY A 69 8.28 -1.12 -5.21
C GLY A 69 9.49 -1.89 -5.74
N GLY A 70 9.89 -1.56 -6.95
CA GLY A 70 11.02 -2.16 -7.65
C GLY A 70 10.69 -2.49 -9.10
N PHE A 71 11.33 -3.52 -9.61
CA PHE A 71 11.23 -3.98 -11.01
C PHE A 71 11.00 -5.49 -11.02
N SER A 72 9.85 -5.94 -10.53
CA SER A 72 9.54 -7.36 -10.41
C SER A 72 9.70 -8.08 -11.76
N TYR A 73 10.52 -9.13 -11.77
CA TYR A 73 10.93 -9.89 -12.97
C TYR A 73 11.57 -9.02 -14.08
N GLY A 74 12.20 -7.87 -13.68
CA GLY A 74 12.85 -6.95 -14.62
C GLY A 74 11.89 -6.19 -15.52
N ASP A 75 10.61 -6.11 -15.15
CA ASP A 75 9.53 -5.44 -15.89
C ASP A 75 9.41 -5.91 -17.35
N TYR A 76 9.77 -7.16 -17.62
CA TYR A 76 9.56 -7.76 -18.93
C TYR A 76 8.06 -7.79 -19.26
N LEU A 77 7.71 -7.48 -20.49
CA LEU A 77 6.37 -7.25 -21.03
C LEU A 77 5.79 -5.91 -20.55
N ARG A 78 5.09 -5.88 -19.42
CA ARG A 78 4.53 -4.72 -18.74
C ARG A 78 4.84 -4.87 -17.25
N CYS A 79 5.12 -3.76 -16.57
CA CYS A 79 5.44 -3.77 -15.15
C CYS A 79 4.37 -4.51 -14.34
N GLY A 80 4.80 -5.44 -13.49
CA GLY A 80 3.91 -6.26 -12.67
C GLY A 80 3.22 -7.44 -13.37
N ALA A 81 3.23 -7.50 -14.72
CA ALA A 81 2.46 -8.49 -15.47
C ALA A 81 2.89 -9.94 -15.22
N ILE A 82 4.17 -10.20 -14.98
CA ILE A 82 4.67 -11.55 -14.68
C ILE A 82 4.45 -11.87 -13.20
N ALA A 83 4.64 -10.90 -12.32
CA ALA A 83 4.51 -11.07 -10.87
C ALA A 83 3.12 -11.59 -10.46
N ARG A 84 2.05 -11.17 -11.16
CA ARG A 84 0.68 -11.64 -10.89
C ARG A 84 0.51 -13.15 -10.96
N PHE A 85 1.37 -13.87 -11.69
CA PHE A 85 1.32 -15.32 -11.84
C PHE A 85 2.15 -16.06 -10.78
N SER A 86 2.82 -15.35 -9.89
CA SER A 86 3.58 -15.98 -8.81
C SER A 86 2.65 -16.73 -7.86
N PRO A 87 3.05 -17.91 -7.34
CA PRO A 87 2.23 -18.72 -6.44
C PRO A 87 1.67 -17.95 -5.25
N VAL A 88 2.44 -17.03 -4.67
CA VAL A 88 2.02 -16.19 -3.54
C VAL A 88 0.81 -15.30 -3.89
N MET A 89 0.65 -14.88 -5.14
CA MET A 89 -0.41 -13.93 -5.52
C MET A 89 -1.81 -14.50 -5.38
N GLN A 90 -1.98 -15.83 -5.54
CA GLN A 90 -3.27 -16.46 -5.23
C GLN A 90 -3.61 -16.29 -3.74
N GLN A 91 -2.61 -16.44 -2.86
CA GLN A 91 -2.80 -16.26 -1.42
C GLN A 91 -3.10 -14.79 -1.07
N VAL A 92 -2.48 -13.85 -1.78
CA VAL A 92 -2.75 -12.40 -1.60
C VAL A 92 -4.18 -12.07 -2.03
N ILE A 93 -4.65 -12.63 -3.14
CA ILE A 93 -6.04 -12.46 -3.59
C ILE A 93 -7.01 -13.00 -2.54
N ASP A 94 -6.80 -14.23 -2.06
CA ASP A 94 -7.63 -14.84 -1.02
C ASP A 94 -7.59 -14.07 0.30
N HIS A 95 -6.43 -13.48 0.64
CA HIS A 95 -6.22 -12.64 1.82
C HIS A 95 -7.07 -11.34 1.72
N ALA A 96 -7.01 -10.65 0.57
CA ALA A 96 -7.79 -9.45 0.33
C ALA A 96 -9.31 -9.73 0.32
N LEU A 97 -9.75 -10.83 -0.32
CA LEU A 97 -11.16 -11.23 -0.36
C LEU A 97 -11.73 -11.58 1.03
N LYS A 98 -10.88 -11.97 1.98
CA LYS A 98 -11.25 -12.15 3.40
C LYS A 98 -11.31 -10.84 4.19
N GLY A 99 -11.15 -9.70 3.54
CA GLY A 99 -11.16 -8.38 4.17
C GLY A 99 -9.88 -8.02 4.93
N LYS A 100 -8.79 -8.77 4.73
CA LYS A 100 -7.49 -8.45 5.30
C LYS A 100 -6.76 -7.41 4.46
N PHE A 101 -5.80 -6.73 5.05
CA PHE A 101 -5.14 -5.56 4.45
C PHE A 101 -4.06 -5.92 3.43
N VAL A 102 -4.11 -5.23 2.29
CA VAL A 102 -3.09 -5.32 1.23
C VAL A 102 -2.75 -3.93 0.73
N ILE A 103 -1.47 -3.58 0.67
CA ILE A 103 -1.00 -2.34 0.07
C ILE A 103 0.04 -2.62 -1.03
N GLY A 104 -0.12 -1.98 -2.18
CA GLY A 104 0.86 -2.00 -3.28
C GLY A 104 1.49 -0.62 -3.47
N ILE A 105 2.82 -0.57 -3.47
CA ILE A 105 3.59 0.67 -3.60
C ILE A 105 4.34 0.65 -4.92
N CYS A 106 4.17 1.64 -5.79
CA CYS A 106 4.85 1.76 -7.08
C CYS A 106 4.67 0.47 -7.94
N ASN A 107 5.71 -0.33 -8.13
CA ASN A 107 5.60 -1.64 -8.80
C ASN A 107 4.56 -2.57 -8.13
N GLY A 108 4.39 -2.48 -6.81
CA GLY A 108 3.32 -3.18 -6.11
C GLY A 108 1.93 -2.72 -6.55
N PHE A 109 1.71 -1.45 -6.81
CA PHE A 109 0.45 -0.96 -7.37
C PHE A 109 0.19 -1.55 -8.77
N GLN A 110 1.23 -1.60 -9.62
CA GLN A 110 1.16 -2.26 -10.92
C GLN A 110 0.77 -3.74 -10.79
N VAL A 111 1.37 -4.47 -9.85
CA VAL A 111 1.02 -5.89 -9.58
C VAL A 111 -0.43 -6.03 -9.13
N LEU A 112 -0.94 -5.13 -8.28
CA LEU A 112 -2.32 -5.19 -7.81
C LEU A 112 -3.34 -4.93 -8.93
N THR A 113 -3.06 -4.00 -9.85
CA THR A 113 -3.92 -3.80 -11.03
C THR A 113 -3.84 -4.99 -11.99
N GLU A 114 -2.65 -5.53 -12.24
CA GLU A 114 -2.46 -6.71 -13.10
C GLU A 114 -3.13 -7.97 -12.54
N SER A 115 -3.24 -8.10 -11.22
CA SER A 115 -3.91 -9.23 -10.57
C SER A 115 -5.42 -9.05 -10.43
N GLY A 116 -5.98 -7.90 -10.82
CA GLY A 116 -7.39 -7.60 -10.70
C GLY A 116 -7.87 -7.26 -9.28
N LEU A 117 -6.94 -7.04 -8.33
CA LEU A 117 -7.26 -6.58 -6.97
C LEU A 117 -7.62 -5.10 -6.94
N LEU A 118 -7.10 -4.33 -7.89
CA LEU A 118 -7.46 -2.94 -8.12
C LEU A 118 -7.92 -2.76 -9.57
N PRO A 119 -8.87 -1.87 -9.85
CA PRO A 119 -9.32 -1.56 -11.20
C PRO A 119 -8.28 -0.74 -11.98
N GLY A 120 -8.37 -0.74 -13.30
CA GLY A 120 -7.50 0.04 -14.18
C GLY A 120 -6.14 -0.62 -14.42
N ALA A 121 -5.17 0.17 -14.86
CA ALA A 121 -3.81 -0.25 -15.15
C ALA A 121 -2.82 0.91 -15.00
N LEU A 122 -1.55 0.60 -14.82
CA LEU A 122 -0.47 1.60 -14.90
C LEU A 122 0.20 1.47 -16.27
N ALA A 123 0.22 2.57 -17.02
CA ALA A 123 0.80 2.68 -18.36
C ALA A 123 2.08 3.52 -18.32
N ARG A 124 2.80 3.55 -19.45
CA ARG A 124 3.96 4.43 -19.62
C ARG A 124 3.57 5.89 -19.40
N ASN A 125 4.47 6.63 -18.75
CA ASN A 125 4.36 8.08 -18.61
C ASN A 125 4.06 8.72 -19.96
N GLN A 126 3.27 9.78 -19.98
CA GLN A 126 2.80 10.41 -21.20
C GLN A 126 3.94 10.93 -22.10
N ASP A 127 5.02 11.38 -21.51
CA ASP A 127 6.22 11.88 -22.19
C ASP A 127 7.25 10.79 -22.51
N LEU A 128 6.97 9.53 -22.11
CA LEU A 128 7.83 8.36 -22.29
C LEU A 128 9.17 8.42 -21.53
N HIS A 129 9.35 9.35 -20.62
CA HIS A 129 10.56 9.48 -19.81
C HIS A 129 10.37 8.87 -18.41
N PHE A 130 11.47 8.38 -17.87
CA PHE A 130 11.53 8.00 -16.45
C PHE A 130 11.58 9.27 -15.59
N ILE A 131 10.69 9.38 -14.61
CA ILE A 131 10.60 10.52 -13.71
C ILE A 131 11.15 10.07 -12.36
N CYS A 132 12.11 10.84 -11.81
CA CYS A 132 12.65 10.68 -10.48
C CYS A 132 12.65 12.04 -9.81
N ASP A 133 11.63 12.32 -8.99
CA ASP A 133 11.39 13.65 -8.40
C ASP A 133 10.54 13.53 -7.12
N ARG A 134 10.14 14.64 -6.57
CA ARG A 134 9.14 14.75 -5.51
C ARG A 134 7.84 15.27 -6.09
N SER A 135 6.73 14.65 -5.72
CA SER A 135 5.39 15.06 -6.17
C SER A 135 4.51 15.39 -4.98
N SER A 136 3.73 16.46 -5.11
CA SER A 136 2.73 16.85 -4.12
C SER A 136 1.42 16.15 -4.43
N LEU A 137 0.89 15.44 -3.43
CA LEU A 137 -0.34 14.67 -3.50
C LEU A 137 -1.39 15.25 -2.56
N LYS A 138 -2.60 15.42 -3.05
CA LYS A 138 -3.76 15.77 -2.23
C LYS A 138 -4.41 14.50 -1.71
N VAL A 139 -4.70 14.45 -0.42
CA VAL A 139 -5.49 13.39 0.23
C VAL A 139 -6.96 13.62 -0.07
N GLU A 140 -7.60 12.69 -0.81
CA GLU A 140 -9.03 12.80 -1.20
C GLU A 140 -9.98 12.23 -0.13
N ARG A 141 -9.51 11.25 0.67
CA ARG A 141 -10.29 10.63 1.75
C ARG A 141 -9.37 10.27 2.91
N ASN A 142 -9.90 10.43 4.14
CA ASN A 142 -9.19 10.09 5.38
C ASN A 142 -9.93 9.05 6.26
N ASN A 143 -11.00 8.47 5.77
CA ASN A 143 -11.86 7.54 6.53
C ASN A 143 -11.52 6.05 6.31
N LEU A 144 -10.32 5.76 5.81
CA LEU A 144 -9.84 4.39 5.60
C LEU A 144 -8.59 4.11 6.46
N PRO A 145 -8.29 2.84 6.75
CA PRO A 145 -7.09 2.46 7.52
C PRO A 145 -5.78 3.06 6.98
N TRP A 146 -5.69 3.22 5.66
CA TRP A 146 -4.51 3.75 4.97
C TRP A 146 -4.33 5.25 5.08
N THR A 147 -5.40 5.99 5.36
CA THR A 147 -5.43 7.45 5.28
C THR A 147 -5.95 8.14 6.53
N HIS A 148 -6.40 7.40 7.54
CA HIS A 148 -7.01 7.98 8.76
C HIS A 148 -6.06 8.89 9.56
N GLY A 149 -4.75 8.82 9.31
CA GLY A 149 -3.76 9.69 9.94
C GLY A 149 -3.62 11.07 9.28
N TYR A 150 -4.30 11.28 8.15
CA TYR A 150 -4.26 12.55 7.41
C TYR A 150 -5.57 13.32 7.58
N THR A 151 -5.53 14.62 7.25
CA THR A 151 -6.73 15.43 7.07
C THR A 151 -7.16 15.38 5.61
N GLU A 152 -8.47 15.28 5.35
CA GLU A 152 -9.01 15.37 3.97
C GLU A 152 -8.64 16.72 3.35
N GLY A 153 -8.12 16.68 2.13
CA GLY A 153 -7.59 17.86 1.45
C GLY A 153 -6.14 18.21 1.82
N GLU A 154 -5.53 17.51 2.79
CA GLU A 154 -4.13 17.70 3.13
C GLU A 154 -3.24 17.42 1.94
N VAL A 155 -2.19 18.23 1.78
CA VAL A 155 -1.18 18.05 0.73
C VAL A 155 0.08 17.45 1.34
N ILE A 156 0.44 16.26 0.89
CA ILE A 156 1.67 15.57 1.29
C ILE A 156 2.65 15.54 0.11
N THR A 157 3.94 15.47 0.41
CA THR A 157 4.98 15.36 -0.63
C THR A 157 5.67 14.02 -0.53
N LEU A 158 5.63 13.24 -1.61
CA LEU A 158 6.26 11.93 -1.70
C LEU A 158 7.27 11.88 -2.84
N PRO A 159 8.35 11.09 -2.70
CA PRO A 159 9.24 10.80 -3.81
C PRO A 159 8.55 9.89 -4.82
N ILE A 160 8.78 10.15 -6.10
CA ILE A 160 8.36 9.31 -7.22
C ILE A 160 9.57 8.88 -8.04
N ALA A 161 9.56 7.63 -8.54
CA ALA A 161 10.61 7.09 -9.39
C ALA A 161 10.00 6.02 -10.31
N HIS A 162 9.52 6.42 -11.49
CA HIS A 162 8.81 5.50 -12.38
C HIS A 162 8.87 5.90 -13.86
N GLY A 163 8.86 4.92 -14.75
CA GLY A 163 8.63 5.07 -16.20
C GLY A 163 7.20 4.70 -16.61
N GLU A 164 6.51 3.93 -15.77
CA GLU A 164 5.14 3.44 -15.97
C GLU A 164 4.29 3.74 -14.74
N GLY A 165 4.05 5.01 -14.47
CA GLY A 165 3.25 5.48 -13.32
C GLY A 165 1.90 6.09 -13.71
N ARG A 166 1.57 6.14 -15.01
CA ARG A 166 0.36 6.75 -15.53
C ARG A 166 -0.84 5.84 -15.29
N PHE A 167 -1.73 6.23 -14.38
CA PHE A 167 -2.99 5.51 -14.18
C PHE A 167 -3.91 5.69 -15.40
N TYR A 168 -4.46 4.57 -15.87
CA TYR A 168 -5.34 4.50 -17.03
C TYR A 168 -6.48 3.50 -16.80
N SER A 169 -7.68 3.82 -17.28
CA SER A 169 -8.83 2.92 -17.38
C SER A 169 -9.73 3.35 -18.54
N ASP A 170 -10.72 2.53 -18.89
CA ASP A 170 -11.83 2.97 -19.72
C ASP A 170 -12.75 3.93 -18.97
N GLU A 171 -13.62 4.63 -19.70
CA GLU A 171 -14.51 5.66 -19.15
C GLU A 171 -15.49 5.08 -18.11
N SER A 172 -16.01 3.87 -18.32
CA SER A 172 -16.96 3.25 -17.39
C SER A 172 -16.28 2.89 -16.07
N THR A 173 -15.11 2.29 -16.13
CA THR A 173 -14.29 1.96 -14.94
C THR A 173 -13.89 3.23 -14.18
N LEU A 174 -13.49 4.30 -14.90
CA LEU A 174 -13.16 5.56 -14.26
C LEU A 174 -14.35 6.16 -13.53
N ALA A 175 -15.52 6.16 -14.18
CA ALA A 175 -16.77 6.66 -13.57
C ALA A 175 -17.14 5.86 -12.32
N GLU A 176 -16.95 4.54 -12.32
CA GLU A 176 -17.20 3.68 -11.15
C GLU A 176 -16.22 3.98 -10.00
N ILE A 177 -14.92 4.13 -10.30
CA ILE A 177 -13.89 4.50 -9.31
C ILE A 177 -14.26 5.82 -8.61
N GLU A 178 -14.66 6.82 -9.39
CA GLU A 178 -15.05 8.13 -8.88
C GLU A 178 -16.36 8.06 -8.05
N ALA A 179 -17.38 7.40 -8.58
CA ALA A 179 -18.68 7.28 -7.92
C ALA A 179 -18.60 6.52 -6.59
N ASN A 180 -17.74 5.53 -6.50
CA ASN A 180 -17.52 4.72 -5.29
C ASN A 180 -16.51 5.36 -4.31
N GLY A 181 -15.94 6.52 -4.65
CA GLY A 181 -14.92 7.19 -3.84
C GLY A 181 -13.68 6.35 -3.62
N GLN A 182 -13.21 5.62 -4.62
CA GLN A 182 -12.05 4.75 -4.53
C GLN A 182 -10.72 5.50 -4.68
N VAL A 183 -10.74 6.79 -5.05
CA VAL A 183 -9.53 7.62 -5.15
C VAL A 183 -9.08 8.05 -3.76
N LEU A 184 -7.82 7.73 -3.40
CA LEU A 184 -7.22 8.11 -2.12
C LEU A 184 -6.33 9.34 -2.26
N PHE A 185 -5.58 9.43 -3.36
CA PHE A 185 -4.61 10.48 -3.61
C PHE A 185 -4.69 10.97 -5.05
N ARG A 186 -4.56 12.29 -5.23
CA ARG A 186 -4.39 12.91 -6.55
C ARG A 186 -3.12 13.75 -6.58
N TYR A 187 -2.47 13.76 -7.72
CA TYR A 187 -1.38 14.69 -7.98
C TYR A 187 -1.91 16.12 -7.96
N GLN A 188 -1.21 17.04 -7.28
CA GLN A 188 -1.48 18.47 -7.37
C GLN A 188 -1.03 19.01 -8.74
N GLU A 189 0.13 18.56 -9.21
CA GLU A 189 0.65 18.77 -10.55
C GLU A 189 0.91 17.38 -11.13
N ASN A 190 0.17 17.05 -12.19
CA ASN A 190 0.21 15.72 -12.79
C ASN A 190 1.53 15.49 -13.54
N PRO A 191 2.43 14.63 -13.03
CA PRO A 191 3.75 14.49 -13.64
C PRO A 191 3.78 13.53 -14.82
N ASN A 192 2.77 12.65 -14.97
CA ASN A 192 2.87 11.48 -15.82
C ASN A 192 1.67 11.26 -16.76
N GLY A 193 0.64 12.12 -16.68
CA GLY A 193 -0.56 12.03 -17.50
C GLY A 193 -1.62 11.03 -16.96
N SER A 194 -1.59 10.71 -15.66
CA SER A 194 -2.63 9.90 -15.01
C SER A 194 -4.02 10.49 -15.22
N LEU A 195 -5.00 9.65 -15.52
CA LEU A 195 -6.39 10.09 -15.64
C LEU A 195 -6.87 10.71 -14.31
N ASN A 196 -7.57 11.84 -14.42
CA ASN A 196 -8.09 12.60 -13.28
C ASN A 196 -7.07 12.83 -12.16
N ASP A 197 -5.78 12.97 -12.53
CA ASP A 197 -4.66 13.16 -11.60
C ASP A 197 -4.51 12.05 -10.55
N ILE A 198 -5.08 10.87 -10.79
CA ILE A 198 -5.08 9.75 -9.85
C ILE A 198 -3.65 9.29 -9.56
N ALA A 199 -3.27 9.33 -8.28
CA ALA A 199 -1.97 8.85 -7.78
C ALA A 199 -2.11 7.59 -6.91
N GLY A 200 -3.30 7.32 -6.39
CA GLY A 200 -3.57 6.14 -5.58
C GLY A 200 -5.06 5.87 -5.43
N ILE A 201 -5.41 4.60 -5.45
CA ILE A 201 -6.80 4.11 -5.33
C ILE A 201 -6.91 2.98 -4.32
N CYS A 202 -8.12 2.69 -3.87
CA CYS A 202 -8.45 1.48 -3.11
C CYS A 202 -9.47 0.61 -3.86
N ASN A 203 -9.64 -0.62 -3.40
CA ASN A 203 -10.76 -1.46 -3.81
C ASN A 203 -12.08 -0.98 -3.16
N LEU A 204 -13.21 -1.62 -3.51
CA LEU A 204 -14.52 -1.26 -2.95
C LEU A 204 -14.62 -1.44 -1.43
N GLN A 205 -13.87 -2.38 -0.86
CA GLN A 205 -13.85 -2.65 0.59
C GLN A 205 -12.93 -1.70 1.36
N GLY A 206 -12.01 -1.02 0.69
CA GLY A 206 -11.04 -0.11 1.32
C GLY A 206 -9.89 -0.82 2.05
N ASN A 207 -9.66 -2.09 1.80
CA ASN A 207 -8.65 -2.92 2.42
C ASN A 207 -7.48 -3.21 1.49
#